data_1829b0166c45753d7ae4920d1ffe2cb9
#
_entry.id   1829b0166c45753d7ae4920d1ffe2cb9
#
_cell.length_a   1.000
_cell.length_b   1.000
_cell.length_c   1.000
_cell.angle_alpha   90.00
_cell.angle_beta   90.00
_cell.angle_gamma   90.00
#
_symmetry.space_group_name_H-M   'P 1'
#
loop_
_entity.id
_entity.type
_entity.pdbx_description
1 polymer ?
#
loop_
_entity_poly.entity_id
_entity_poly.type
_entity_poly.pdbx_seq_one_letter_code
_entity_poly.pdbx_strand_id
1 'polypeptide(L)'
;MNLNKYLDIAPEVQQALADGRPVVALESTIISHGMPYPKNVETALLVEQTLRDNGAVPATIAILGGRLKAGLSKEEITYLGKSGRKVAKVSRRDLPVICARGMDGATTVTTTMMIAHMAGISVFATGGIGGVHRGAETTMDISADLEELAQTPVMVVCAGAKAILDLGLTLEYLETKGVPVLGYGTDELPAFYTRESGLGVDARVDTPEDLAAIFQAQRDLGLKTGMLVTNPIPQQYAMDKAVIDKAIDQALAESHEQGIHGKETTPFLLARVAELTGGDSLDSNIQLVFNNARLAAQTAAELCRLG
;
A
#
# COMPACT_ATOMS: atom_id res chain seq x y z
N MET A 1 10.54 -13.51 19.67
CA MET A 1 9.19 -12.95 19.89
C MET A 1 8.20 -14.09 20.03
N ASN A 2 7.20 -14.00 20.92
CA ASN A 2 6.12 -14.99 21.01
C ASN A 2 4.97 -14.56 20.10
N LEU A 3 5.15 -14.69 18.79
CA LEU A 3 4.20 -14.26 17.76
C LEU A 3 2.89 -15.06 17.80
N ASN A 4 2.92 -16.32 18.25
CA ASN A 4 1.73 -17.19 18.34
C ASN A 4 0.62 -16.60 19.23
N LYS A 5 0.98 -15.70 20.16
CA LYS A 5 0.00 -14.99 20.98
C LYS A 5 -0.82 -13.95 20.22
N TYR A 6 -0.28 -13.40 19.13
CA TYR A 6 -0.87 -12.25 18.45
C TYR A 6 -1.16 -12.48 16.97
N LEU A 7 -0.43 -13.37 16.29
CA LEU A 7 -0.51 -13.57 14.85
C LEU A 7 -1.31 -14.82 14.49
N ASP A 8 -2.29 -14.64 13.60
CA ASP A 8 -3.03 -15.72 12.94
C ASP A 8 -2.72 -15.65 11.44
N ILE A 9 -2.21 -16.74 10.89
CA ILE A 9 -1.98 -16.90 9.45
C ILE A 9 -3.05 -17.84 8.92
N ALA A 10 -3.77 -17.43 7.88
CA ALA A 10 -4.78 -18.28 7.25
C ALA A 10 -4.15 -19.59 6.73
N PRO A 11 -4.83 -20.74 6.84
CA PRO A 11 -4.25 -22.03 6.45
C PRO A 11 -3.74 -22.06 5.01
N GLU A 12 -4.43 -21.43 4.07
CA GLU A 12 -3.99 -21.33 2.67
C GLU A 12 -2.68 -20.55 2.54
N VAL A 13 -2.53 -19.44 3.27
CA VAL A 13 -1.32 -18.62 3.28
C VAL A 13 -0.17 -19.40 3.93
N GLN A 14 -0.42 -20.04 5.07
CA GLN A 14 0.57 -20.84 5.77
C GLN A 14 1.10 -22.00 4.89
N GLN A 15 0.18 -22.71 4.21
CA GLN A 15 0.54 -23.79 3.32
C GLN A 15 1.32 -23.28 2.10
N ALA A 16 0.91 -22.14 1.52
CA ALA A 16 1.61 -21.55 0.39
C ALA A 16 3.05 -21.16 0.74
N LEU A 17 3.27 -20.55 1.90
CA LEU A 17 4.60 -20.20 2.38
C LEU A 17 5.47 -21.46 2.62
N ALA A 18 4.88 -22.50 3.23
CA ALA A 18 5.60 -23.77 3.48
C ALA A 18 5.98 -24.48 2.19
N ASP A 19 5.15 -24.38 1.14
CA ASP A 19 5.39 -24.99 -0.17
C ASP A 19 6.30 -24.12 -1.09
N GLY A 20 6.78 -22.97 -0.63
CA GLY A 20 7.53 -22.02 -1.44
C GLY A 20 6.72 -21.41 -2.58
N ARG A 21 5.38 -21.33 -2.43
CA ARG A 21 4.50 -20.69 -3.42
C ARG A 21 4.39 -19.18 -3.19
N PRO A 22 4.19 -18.38 -4.25
CA PRO A 22 4.11 -16.93 -4.13
C PRO A 22 2.92 -16.49 -3.29
N VAL A 23 3.17 -15.62 -2.32
CA VAL A 23 2.17 -14.97 -1.47
C VAL A 23 2.35 -13.47 -1.55
N VAL A 24 1.26 -12.73 -1.72
CA VAL A 24 1.25 -11.27 -1.77
C VAL A 24 0.32 -10.72 -0.71
N ALA A 25 0.86 -9.83 0.15
CA ALA A 25 0.08 -9.10 1.14
C ALA A 25 -0.77 -8.01 0.49
N LEU A 26 -1.93 -7.72 1.09
CA LEU A 26 -2.84 -6.63 0.74
C LEU A 26 -3.23 -5.86 2.02
N GLU A 27 -3.34 -4.54 1.95
CA GLU A 27 -3.81 -3.73 3.08
C GLU A 27 -5.34 -3.76 3.23
N SER A 28 -5.83 -3.35 4.40
CA SER A 28 -7.27 -3.25 4.67
C SER A 28 -7.78 -1.82 4.86
N THR A 29 -6.90 -0.81 4.90
CA THR A 29 -7.37 0.59 4.95
C THR A 29 -8.21 0.95 3.72
N ILE A 30 -7.86 0.43 2.54
CA ILE A 30 -8.66 0.63 1.32
C ILE A 30 -10.09 0.07 1.48
N ILE A 31 -10.27 -0.99 2.27
CA ILE A 31 -11.57 -1.62 2.52
C ILE A 31 -12.42 -0.76 3.47
N SER A 32 -11.85 -0.34 4.62
CA SER A 32 -12.63 0.33 5.67
C SER A 32 -12.67 1.84 5.54
N HIS A 33 -11.67 2.47 4.89
CA HIS A 33 -11.50 3.92 4.85
C HIS A 33 -11.32 4.51 3.43
N GLY A 34 -11.14 3.66 2.42
CA GLY A 34 -10.79 4.10 1.07
C GLY A 34 -11.98 4.24 0.12
N MET A 35 -13.02 3.42 0.30
CA MET A 35 -14.16 3.35 -0.63
C MET A 35 -15.47 3.11 0.12
N PRO A 36 -16.63 3.55 -0.44
CA PRO A 36 -17.94 3.25 0.14
C PRO A 36 -18.32 1.78 -0.06
N TYR A 37 -19.12 1.24 0.89
CA TYR A 37 -19.78 -0.05 0.74
C TYR A 37 -20.92 0.04 -0.31
N PRO A 38 -21.14 -0.95 -1.20
CA PRO A 38 -20.46 -2.25 -1.28
C PRO A 38 -19.18 -2.27 -2.15
N LYS A 39 -18.85 -1.19 -2.82
CA LYS A 39 -17.73 -1.10 -3.78
C LYS A 39 -16.39 -1.50 -3.17
N ASN A 40 -16.16 -1.17 -1.90
CA ASN A 40 -14.95 -1.54 -1.16
C ASN A 40 -14.75 -3.07 -1.06
N VAL A 41 -15.80 -3.82 -0.74
CA VAL A 41 -15.76 -5.29 -0.65
C VAL A 41 -15.57 -5.91 -2.02
N GLU A 42 -16.34 -5.45 -3.01
CA GLU A 42 -16.21 -5.91 -4.40
C GLU A 42 -14.79 -5.74 -4.92
N THR A 43 -14.22 -4.55 -4.72
CA THR A 43 -12.85 -4.24 -5.14
C THR A 43 -11.83 -5.12 -4.42
N ALA A 44 -11.93 -5.28 -3.10
CA ALA A 44 -11.02 -6.12 -2.34
C ALA A 44 -11.02 -7.58 -2.83
N LEU A 45 -12.19 -8.16 -3.04
CA LEU A 45 -12.33 -9.53 -3.54
C LEU A 45 -11.81 -9.68 -4.98
N LEU A 46 -12.00 -8.66 -5.84
CA LEU A 46 -11.45 -8.65 -7.19
C LEU A 46 -9.93 -8.51 -7.21
N VAL A 47 -9.34 -7.76 -6.27
CA VAL A 47 -7.88 -7.68 -6.13
C VAL A 47 -7.31 -9.03 -5.69
N GLU A 48 -7.93 -9.71 -4.72
CA GLU A 48 -7.54 -11.08 -4.36
C GLU A 48 -7.65 -12.04 -5.56
N GLN A 49 -8.73 -11.95 -6.33
CA GLN A 49 -8.91 -12.77 -7.53
C GLN A 49 -7.83 -12.45 -8.58
N THR A 50 -7.47 -11.16 -8.75
CA THR A 50 -6.38 -10.75 -9.65
C THR A 50 -5.05 -11.40 -9.26
N LEU A 51 -4.72 -11.49 -7.97
CA LEU A 51 -3.53 -12.20 -7.50
C LEU A 51 -3.60 -13.69 -7.83
N ARG A 52 -4.75 -14.35 -7.59
CA ARG A 52 -4.96 -15.77 -7.89
C ARG A 52 -4.84 -16.07 -9.37
N ASP A 53 -5.42 -15.24 -10.23
CA ASP A 53 -5.37 -15.36 -11.69
C ASP A 53 -3.92 -15.20 -12.23
N ASN A 54 -3.05 -14.54 -11.45
CA ASN A 54 -1.63 -14.39 -11.76
C ASN A 54 -0.72 -15.33 -10.93
N GLY A 55 -1.29 -16.38 -10.33
CA GLY A 55 -0.56 -17.47 -9.71
C GLY A 55 -0.08 -17.22 -8.28
N ALA A 56 -0.49 -16.13 -7.62
CA ALA A 56 -0.12 -15.85 -6.24
C ALA A 56 -1.30 -16.07 -5.27
N VAL A 57 -0.99 -16.45 -4.04
CA VAL A 57 -1.96 -16.54 -2.94
C VAL A 57 -2.11 -15.16 -2.30
N PRO A 58 -3.32 -14.58 -2.24
CA PRO A 58 -3.56 -13.31 -1.56
C PRO A 58 -3.54 -13.48 -0.04
N ALA A 59 -2.94 -12.52 0.64
CA ALA A 59 -2.98 -12.41 2.09
C ALA A 59 -3.45 -11.00 2.49
N THR A 60 -4.76 -10.78 2.48
CA THR A 60 -5.32 -9.52 3.00
C THR A 60 -5.07 -9.44 4.50
N ILE A 61 -4.49 -8.33 4.96
CA ILE A 61 -4.02 -8.14 6.33
C ILE A 61 -4.94 -7.16 7.07
N ALA A 62 -5.35 -7.54 8.28
CA ALA A 62 -6.11 -6.70 9.20
C ALA A 62 -5.87 -7.13 10.65
N ILE A 63 -6.54 -6.47 11.58
CA ILE A 63 -6.57 -6.82 12.99
C ILE A 63 -8.02 -7.06 13.39
N LEU A 64 -8.32 -8.24 13.93
CA LEU A 64 -9.68 -8.59 14.36
C LEU A 64 -9.63 -9.13 15.80
N GLY A 65 -10.38 -8.52 16.69
CA GLY A 65 -10.38 -8.88 18.12
C GLY A 65 -8.99 -8.76 18.77
N GLY A 66 -8.17 -7.83 18.30
CA GLY A 66 -6.78 -7.66 18.76
C GLY A 66 -5.78 -8.68 18.18
N ARG A 67 -6.22 -9.54 17.27
CA ARG A 67 -5.38 -10.53 16.58
C ARG A 67 -4.92 -10.00 15.23
N LEU A 68 -3.62 -10.07 14.97
CA LEU A 68 -3.01 -9.76 13.69
C LEU A 68 -3.34 -10.89 12.70
N LYS A 69 -4.02 -10.58 11.62
CA LYS A 69 -4.45 -11.57 10.63
C LYS A 69 -3.64 -11.42 9.35
N ALA A 70 -3.06 -12.51 8.87
CA ALA A 70 -2.46 -12.61 7.54
C ALA A 70 -3.28 -13.59 6.69
N GLY A 71 -4.10 -13.06 5.82
CA GLY A 71 -5.16 -13.76 5.09
C GLY A 71 -6.50 -13.65 5.83
N LEU A 72 -7.47 -13.01 5.17
CA LEU A 72 -8.83 -12.87 5.66
C LEU A 72 -9.78 -13.78 4.89
N SER A 73 -10.85 -14.25 5.56
CA SER A 73 -11.97 -14.85 4.86
C SER A 73 -12.83 -13.80 4.16
N LYS A 74 -13.65 -14.23 3.21
CA LYS A 74 -14.64 -13.36 2.53
C LYS A 74 -15.59 -12.69 3.52
N GLU A 75 -15.96 -13.39 4.59
CA GLU A 75 -16.82 -12.90 5.67
C GLU A 75 -16.09 -11.80 6.46
N GLU A 76 -14.82 -11.98 6.79
CA GLU A 76 -13.98 -10.99 7.48
C GLU A 76 -13.78 -9.73 6.62
N ILE A 77 -13.52 -9.87 5.31
CA ILE A 77 -13.44 -8.75 4.35
C ILE A 77 -14.79 -8.01 4.30
N THR A 78 -15.91 -8.76 4.21
CA THR A 78 -17.25 -8.18 4.19
C THR A 78 -17.57 -7.44 5.49
N TYR A 79 -17.17 -8.00 6.62
CA TYR A 79 -17.32 -7.36 7.93
C TYR A 79 -16.58 -6.01 8.00
N LEU A 80 -15.31 -5.99 7.59
CA LEU A 80 -14.51 -4.76 7.54
C LEU A 80 -15.13 -3.70 6.62
N GLY A 81 -15.60 -4.12 5.45
CA GLY A 81 -16.22 -3.22 4.48
C GLY A 81 -17.54 -2.61 4.97
N LYS A 82 -18.39 -3.42 5.61
CA LYS A 82 -19.66 -2.95 6.22
C LYS A 82 -19.42 -2.05 7.44
N SER A 83 -18.42 -2.38 8.24
CA SER A 83 -18.07 -1.62 9.43
C SER A 83 -17.47 -0.24 9.08
N GLY A 84 -16.74 -0.16 7.95
CA GLY A 84 -16.21 1.09 7.42
C GLY A 84 -15.39 1.85 8.48
N ARG A 85 -15.60 3.15 8.59
CA ARG A 85 -14.86 4.03 9.52
C ARG A 85 -15.05 3.72 11.01
N LYS A 86 -15.93 2.80 11.39
CA LYS A 86 -16.03 2.32 12.78
C LYS A 86 -14.85 1.44 13.18
N VAL A 87 -14.19 0.81 12.21
CA VAL A 87 -12.94 0.08 12.42
C VAL A 87 -11.79 1.08 12.51
N ALA A 88 -10.91 0.92 13.49
CA ALA A 88 -9.79 1.83 13.68
C ALA A 88 -8.82 1.79 12.48
N LYS A 89 -8.34 2.95 12.02
CA LYS A 89 -7.20 3.03 11.09
C LYS A 89 -5.92 2.88 11.89
N VAL A 90 -5.19 1.79 11.68
CA VAL A 90 -4.06 1.37 12.53
C VAL A 90 -2.73 1.56 11.83
N SER A 91 -1.85 2.35 12.45
CA SER A 91 -0.44 2.49 12.10
C SER A 91 0.43 1.90 13.24
N ARG A 92 1.75 1.92 13.11
CA ARG A 92 2.70 1.33 14.08
C ARG A 92 2.38 1.70 15.53
N ARG A 93 2.16 2.98 15.82
CA ARG A 93 1.90 3.47 17.19
C ARG A 93 0.60 2.96 17.81
N ASP A 94 -0.37 2.56 16.97
CA ASP A 94 -1.68 2.12 17.42
C ASP A 94 -1.70 0.62 17.76
N LEU A 95 -0.78 -0.14 17.16
CA LEU A 95 -0.75 -1.59 17.19
C LEU A 95 -0.78 -2.18 18.62
N PRO A 96 0.06 -1.73 19.57
CA PRO A 96 0.03 -2.27 20.94
C PRO A 96 -1.32 -2.01 21.64
N VAL A 97 -1.93 -0.86 21.41
CA VAL A 97 -3.21 -0.48 22.02
C VAL A 97 -4.36 -1.32 21.48
N ILE A 98 -4.41 -1.49 20.16
CA ILE A 98 -5.44 -2.29 19.47
C ILE A 98 -5.36 -3.75 19.91
N CYS A 99 -4.15 -4.33 19.93
CA CYS A 99 -3.95 -5.71 20.38
C CYS A 99 -4.31 -5.90 21.85
N ALA A 100 -3.86 -5.01 22.74
CA ALA A 100 -4.11 -5.13 24.18
C ALA A 100 -5.59 -4.98 24.54
N ARG A 101 -6.34 -4.20 23.77
CA ARG A 101 -7.77 -3.96 24.01
C ARG A 101 -8.70 -4.90 23.26
N GLY A 102 -8.18 -5.84 22.46
CA GLY A 102 -8.99 -6.75 21.67
C GLY A 102 -9.86 -6.04 20.63
N MET A 103 -9.36 -4.95 20.03
CA MET A 103 -10.11 -4.13 19.10
C MET A 103 -9.86 -4.57 17.65
N ASP A 104 -10.75 -4.10 16.74
CA ASP A 104 -10.60 -4.29 15.30
C ASP A 104 -9.85 -3.10 14.67
N GLY A 105 -9.01 -3.40 13.67
CA GLY A 105 -8.19 -2.44 12.99
C GLY A 105 -7.99 -2.76 11.51
N ALA A 106 -8.15 -1.73 10.68
CA ALA A 106 -7.73 -1.73 9.29
C ALA A 106 -6.28 -1.26 9.19
N THR A 107 -5.44 -2.03 8.51
CA THR A 107 -3.99 -1.80 8.46
C THR A 107 -3.63 -0.80 7.36
N THR A 108 -2.79 0.19 7.70
CA THR A 108 -2.11 1.07 6.74
C THR A 108 -0.95 0.31 6.07
N VAL A 109 -0.28 0.93 5.11
CA VAL A 109 0.96 0.39 4.51
C VAL A 109 1.94 -0.03 5.62
N THR A 110 2.18 0.84 6.60
CA THR A 110 3.03 0.57 7.77
C THR A 110 2.69 -0.77 8.45
N THR A 111 1.48 -0.91 8.96
CA THR A 111 1.12 -2.11 9.72
C THR A 111 0.93 -3.33 8.84
N THR A 112 0.60 -3.15 7.57
CA THR A 112 0.59 -4.24 6.59
C THR A 112 1.98 -4.80 6.37
N MET A 113 2.99 -3.95 6.17
CA MET A 113 4.40 -4.37 6.05
C MET A 113 4.86 -5.12 7.30
N MET A 114 4.59 -4.59 8.50
CA MET A 114 4.95 -5.24 9.77
C MET A 114 4.37 -6.63 9.88
N ILE A 115 3.07 -6.79 9.64
CA ILE A 115 2.37 -8.07 9.80
C ILE A 115 2.78 -9.05 8.67
N ALA A 116 2.94 -8.55 7.44
CA ALA A 116 3.47 -9.35 6.32
C ALA A 116 4.84 -9.93 6.66
N HIS A 117 5.77 -9.10 7.14
CA HIS A 117 7.09 -9.55 7.56
C HIS A 117 7.04 -10.57 8.70
N MET A 118 6.19 -10.33 9.72
CA MET A 118 5.98 -11.29 10.83
C MET A 118 5.42 -12.63 10.34
N ALA A 119 4.63 -12.63 9.27
CA ALA A 119 4.07 -13.84 8.67
C ALA A 119 5.01 -14.51 7.65
N GLY A 120 6.16 -13.91 7.33
CA GLY A 120 7.09 -14.42 6.32
C GLY A 120 6.76 -14.03 4.88
N ILE A 121 5.89 -13.03 4.68
CA ILE A 121 5.49 -12.55 3.37
C ILE A 121 6.42 -11.41 2.96
N SER A 122 7.03 -11.52 1.77
CA SER A 122 8.07 -10.59 1.29
C SER A 122 7.57 -9.55 0.29
N VAL A 123 6.39 -9.73 -0.30
CA VAL A 123 5.82 -8.84 -1.33
C VAL A 123 4.44 -8.34 -0.88
N PHE A 124 4.21 -7.05 -1.05
CA PHE A 124 2.97 -6.36 -0.71
C PHE A 124 2.53 -5.48 -1.88
N ALA A 125 1.26 -5.57 -2.28
CA ALA A 125 0.65 -4.72 -3.30
C ALA A 125 -0.34 -3.74 -2.67
N THR A 126 -0.22 -2.45 -3.06
CA THR A 126 -1.14 -1.39 -2.63
C THR A 126 -1.39 -0.40 -3.77
N GLY A 127 -2.32 0.52 -3.59
CA GLY A 127 -2.53 1.61 -4.54
C GLY A 127 -1.38 2.61 -4.53
N GLY A 128 -1.01 3.10 -3.35
CA GLY A 128 0.07 4.06 -3.16
C GLY A 128 0.39 4.25 -1.69
N ILE A 129 1.64 4.59 -1.42
CA ILE A 129 2.12 4.84 -0.07
C ILE A 129 1.72 6.23 0.45
N GLY A 130 1.79 6.41 1.77
CA GLY A 130 1.91 7.72 2.38
C GLY A 130 3.28 8.33 2.12
N GLY A 131 3.44 9.60 2.41
CA GLY A 131 4.68 10.33 2.16
C GLY A 131 4.76 11.58 3.04
N VAL A 132 5.53 12.54 2.63
CA VAL A 132 5.63 13.86 3.23
C VAL A 132 4.42 14.69 2.79
N HIS A 133 3.66 15.23 3.74
CA HIS A 133 2.52 16.11 3.41
C HIS A 133 2.99 17.49 2.95
N ARG A 134 2.23 18.13 2.07
CA ARG A 134 2.54 19.51 1.65
C ARG A 134 2.49 20.43 2.89
N GLY A 135 3.52 21.24 3.08
CA GLY A 135 3.68 22.07 4.28
C GLY A 135 4.32 21.35 5.48
N ALA A 136 4.86 20.15 5.27
CA ALA A 136 5.50 19.37 6.34
C ALA A 136 6.74 20.05 6.93
N GLU A 137 7.36 20.97 6.22
CA GLU A 137 8.46 21.80 6.72
C GLU A 137 8.07 22.64 7.96
N THR A 138 6.79 22.87 8.17
CA THR A 138 6.27 23.57 9.35
C THR A 138 5.48 22.66 10.27
N THR A 139 4.80 21.64 9.75
CA THR A 139 3.90 20.77 10.50
C THR A 139 4.54 19.46 10.95
N MET A 140 5.63 19.04 10.32
CA MET A 140 6.25 17.71 10.47
C MET A 140 5.27 16.56 10.21
N ASP A 141 4.23 16.79 9.37
CA ASP A 141 3.27 15.75 9.00
C ASP A 141 3.87 14.84 7.93
N ILE A 142 4.54 13.79 8.41
CA ILE A 142 5.21 12.77 7.61
C ILE A 142 4.60 11.41 7.93
N SER A 143 4.24 10.67 6.90
CA SER A 143 3.65 9.34 7.06
C SER A 143 4.62 8.35 7.71
N ALA A 144 4.11 7.56 8.65
CA ALA A 144 4.86 6.44 9.22
C ALA A 144 5.22 5.35 8.19
N ASP A 145 4.60 5.38 7.00
CA ASP A 145 4.92 4.44 5.92
C ASP A 145 6.38 4.58 5.48
N LEU A 146 6.93 5.80 5.47
CA LEU A 146 8.32 6.04 5.10
C LEU A 146 9.29 5.47 6.15
N GLU A 147 8.96 5.61 7.43
CA GLU A 147 9.76 5.01 8.52
C GLU A 147 9.67 3.48 8.49
N GLU A 148 8.53 2.91 8.09
CA GLU A 148 8.41 1.46 8.00
C GLU A 148 9.20 0.90 6.83
N LEU A 149 9.16 1.56 5.67
CA LEU A 149 10.02 1.23 4.52
C LEU A 149 11.50 1.24 4.91
N ALA A 150 11.92 2.12 5.83
CA ALA A 150 13.30 2.20 6.31
C ALA A 150 13.77 1.01 7.17
N GLN A 151 12.86 0.16 7.69
CA GLN A 151 13.21 -0.81 8.72
C GLN A 151 12.59 -2.20 8.55
N THR A 152 11.73 -2.40 7.57
CA THR A 152 11.01 -3.67 7.36
C THR A 152 11.23 -4.18 5.93
N PRO A 153 11.95 -5.32 5.75
CA PRO A 153 12.36 -5.82 4.46
C PRO A 153 11.20 -6.49 3.71
N VAL A 154 10.28 -5.67 3.23
CA VAL A 154 9.15 -6.05 2.38
C VAL A 154 9.19 -5.19 1.12
N MET A 155 9.06 -5.81 -0.05
CA MET A 155 8.91 -5.10 -1.32
C MET A 155 7.47 -4.60 -1.44
N VAL A 156 7.30 -3.29 -1.64
CA VAL A 156 6.00 -2.64 -1.79
C VAL A 156 5.81 -2.22 -3.24
N VAL A 157 4.85 -2.85 -3.92
CA VAL A 157 4.47 -2.51 -5.30
C VAL A 157 3.26 -1.58 -5.28
N CYS A 158 3.42 -0.37 -5.83
CA CYS A 158 2.41 0.68 -5.78
C CYS A 158 2.51 1.63 -6.99
N ALA A 159 1.60 2.58 -7.13
CA ALA A 159 1.67 3.64 -8.15
C ALA A 159 2.42 4.90 -7.65
N GLY A 160 3.40 4.72 -6.77
CA GLY A 160 4.13 5.80 -6.11
C GLY A 160 3.45 6.28 -4.82
N ALA A 161 3.84 7.44 -4.32
CA ALA A 161 3.15 8.10 -3.23
C ALA A 161 1.83 8.73 -3.73
N LYS A 162 0.84 8.84 -2.83
CA LYS A 162 -0.46 9.44 -3.19
C LYS A 162 -0.28 10.87 -3.69
N ALA A 163 -0.95 11.24 -4.79
CA ALA A 163 -0.79 12.52 -5.48
C ALA A 163 -1.07 13.78 -4.62
N ILE A 164 -1.77 13.62 -3.50
CA ILE A 164 -2.04 14.68 -2.51
C ILE A 164 -0.80 15.09 -1.68
N LEU A 165 0.29 14.34 -1.80
CA LEU A 165 1.51 14.51 -1.01
C LEU A 165 2.57 15.36 -1.77
N ASP A 166 3.62 15.75 -1.06
CA ASP A 166 4.81 16.32 -1.66
C ASP A 166 5.72 15.18 -2.13
N LEU A 167 5.73 14.94 -3.44
CA LEU A 167 6.47 13.83 -4.03
C LEU A 167 8.00 14.05 -3.98
N GLY A 168 8.45 15.29 -4.14
CA GLY A 168 9.86 15.64 -4.07
C GLY A 168 10.43 15.40 -2.67
N LEU A 169 9.82 15.98 -1.64
CA LEU A 169 10.21 15.75 -0.25
C LEU A 169 10.07 14.29 0.19
N THR A 170 9.13 13.55 -0.41
CA THR A 170 8.97 12.12 -0.16
C THR A 170 10.16 11.33 -0.68
N LEU A 171 10.65 11.63 -1.89
CA LEU A 171 11.85 10.99 -2.46
C LEU A 171 13.10 11.31 -1.63
N GLU A 172 13.32 12.57 -1.27
CA GLU A 172 14.45 13.00 -0.40
C GLU A 172 14.45 12.27 0.95
N TYR A 173 13.24 12.05 1.51
CA TYR A 173 13.12 11.33 2.77
C TYR A 173 13.49 9.85 2.60
N LEU A 174 13.00 9.20 1.53
CA LEU A 174 13.32 7.80 1.23
C LEU A 174 14.81 7.60 0.94
N GLU A 175 15.46 8.53 0.20
CA GLU A 175 16.90 8.52 -0.04
C GLU A 175 17.67 8.57 1.28
N THR A 176 17.35 9.54 2.15
CA THR A 176 17.97 9.67 3.49
C THR A 176 17.83 8.39 4.32
N LYS A 177 16.74 7.64 4.15
CA LYS A 177 16.49 6.37 4.85
C LYS A 177 17.10 5.15 4.16
N GLY A 178 17.70 5.32 3.00
CA GLY A 178 18.31 4.24 2.22
C GLY A 178 17.28 3.25 1.65
N VAL A 179 16.09 3.73 1.33
CA VAL A 179 15.02 2.93 0.70
C VAL A 179 15.12 3.09 -0.81
N PRO A 180 15.45 2.03 -1.57
CA PRO A 180 15.50 2.12 -3.03
C PRO A 180 14.10 2.32 -3.60
N VAL A 181 13.99 3.26 -4.55
CA VAL A 181 12.77 3.58 -5.31
C VAL A 181 12.97 3.17 -6.76
N LEU A 182 12.35 2.08 -7.17
CA LEU A 182 12.48 1.52 -8.51
C LEU A 182 11.27 1.87 -9.37
N GLY A 183 11.49 2.25 -10.63
CA GLY A 183 10.45 2.49 -11.62
C GLY A 183 10.25 1.27 -12.51
N TYR A 184 9.07 0.65 -12.49
CA TYR A 184 8.78 -0.46 -13.40
C TYR A 184 8.35 0.07 -14.78
N GLY A 185 9.19 -0.15 -15.78
CA GLY A 185 8.99 0.36 -17.14
C GLY A 185 9.02 1.89 -17.27
N THR A 186 9.61 2.59 -16.28
CA THR A 186 9.65 4.06 -16.26
C THR A 186 10.92 4.57 -15.60
N ASP A 187 11.42 5.72 -16.06
CA ASP A 187 12.54 6.45 -15.46
C ASP A 187 12.04 7.54 -14.49
N GLU A 188 10.72 7.80 -14.47
CA GLU A 188 10.09 8.79 -13.60
C GLU A 188 9.22 8.14 -12.52
N LEU A 189 9.15 8.80 -11.37
CA LEU A 189 8.21 8.46 -10.31
C LEU A 189 6.76 8.70 -10.80
N PRO A 190 5.89 7.70 -10.87
CA PRO A 190 4.49 7.95 -11.18
C PRO A 190 3.81 8.71 -10.03
N ALA A 191 2.89 9.62 -10.39
CA ALA A 191 2.18 10.45 -9.43
C ALA A 191 0.76 9.93 -9.15
N PHE A 192 0.62 8.63 -8.89
CA PHE A 192 -0.59 7.93 -8.53
C PHE A 192 -1.64 7.93 -9.66
N TYR A 193 -2.33 9.06 -9.89
CA TYR A 193 -3.33 9.22 -10.94
C TYR A 193 -2.75 9.51 -12.33
N THR A 194 -1.50 9.97 -12.38
CA THR A 194 -0.76 10.25 -13.60
C THR A 194 0.49 9.39 -13.69
N ARG A 195 0.97 9.16 -14.92
CA ARG A 195 2.11 8.30 -15.18
C ARG A 195 3.45 8.97 -14.88
N GLU A 196 3.48 10.27 -14.88
CA GLU A 196 4.68 11.11 -14.80
C GLU A 196 4.51 12.18 -13.73
N SER A 197 5.57 12.49 -13.01
CA SER A 197 5.65 13.56 -12.01
C SER A 197 6.68 14.64 -12.35
N GLY A 198 7.58 14.36 -13.28
CA GLY A 198 8.79 15.15 -13.54
C GLY A 198 9.95 14.86 -12.58
N LEU A 199 9.81 13.85 -11.70
CA LEU A 199 10.83 13.45 -10.72
C LEU A 199 11.37 12.07 -11.10
N GLY A 200 12.70 11.88 -11.07
CA GLY A 200 13.34 10.61 -11.38
C GLY A 200 13.16 9.56 -10.29
N VAL A 201 13.35 8.30 -10.65
CA VAL A 201 13.52 7.17 -9.73
C VAL A 201 15.00 6.77 -9.64
N ASP A 202 15.38 5.97 -8.64
CA ASP A 202 16.78 5.54 -8.47
C ASP A 202 17.26 4.62 -9.60
N ALA A 203 16.37 3.73 -10.07
CA ALA A 203 16.64 2.86 -11.21
C ALA A 203 15.34 2.42 -11.89
N ARG A 204 15.41 2.32 -13.22
CA ARG A 204 14.38 1.68 -14.03
C ARG A 204 14.60 0.17 -14.06
N VAL A 205 13.52 -0.57 -13.96
CA VAL A 205 13.49 -2.04 -14.08
C VAL A 205 12.37 -2.43 -15.03
N ASP A 206 12.63 -3.34 -15.96
CA ASP A 206 11.68 -3.67 -17.01
C ASP A 206 11.07 -5.07 -16.87
N THR A 207 11.58 -5.91 -15.95
CA THR A 207 11.10 -7.29 -15.77
C THR A 207 10.85 -7.63 -14.29
N PRO A 208 9.88 -8.53 -13.98
CA PRO A 208 9.69 -9.04 -12.63
C PRO A 208 10.90 -9.84 -12.11
N GLU A 209 11.64 -10.49 -13.00
CA GLU A 209 12.85 -11.23 -12.68
C GLU A 209 13.95 -10.32 -12.12
N ASP A 210 14.16 -9.16 -12.75
CA ASP A 210 15.13 -8.17 -12.27
C ASP A 210 14.71 -7.58 -10.91
N LEU A 211 13.40 -7.30 -10.71
CA LEU A 211 12.87 -6.87 -9.40
C LEU A 211 13.18 -7.89 -8.31
N ALA A 212 12.92 -9.18 -8.60
CA ALA A 212 13.19 -10.26 -7.66
C ALA A 212 14.69 -10.38 -7.37
N ALA A 213 15.54 -10.29 -8.40
CA ALA A 213 17.00 -10.38 -8.26
C ALA A 213 17.57 -9.21 -7.42
N ILE A 214 17.10 -7.97 -7.65
CA ILE A 214 17.52 -6.81 -6.87
C ILE A 214 17.10 -6.96 -5.40
N PHE A 215 15.87 -7.40 -5.14
CA PHE A 215 15.41 -7.62 -3.77
C PHE A 215 16.15 -8.76 -3.08
N GLN A 216 16.46 -9.84 -3.80
CA GLN A 216 17.28 -10.93 -3.26
C GLN A 216 18.69 -10.43 -2.92
N ALA A 217 19.33 -9.66 -3.79
CA ALA A 217 20.64 -9.06 -3.50
C ALA A 217 20.61 -8.17 -2.25
N GLN A 218 19.55 -7.36 -2.06
CA GLN A 218 19.35 -6.57 -0.85
C GLN A 218 19.31 -7.45 0.42
N ARG A 219 18.60 -8.59 0.35
CA ARG A 219 18.51 -9.56 1.46
C ARG A 219 19.87 -10.24 1.73
N ASP A 220 20.57 -10.66 0.70
CA ASP A 220 21.90 -11.30 0.81
C ASP A 220 22.94 -10.37 1.42
N LEU A 221 22.85 -9.07 1.13
CA LEU A 221 23.68 -8.04 1.75
C LEU A 221 23.29 -7.73 3.21
N GLY A 222 22.20 -8.34 3.71
CA GLY A 222 21.71 -8.14 5.09
C GLY A 222 21.08 -6.77 5.34
N LEU A 223 20.73 -6.03 4.28
CA LEU A 223 20.02 -4.75 4.40
C LEU A 223 18.60 -4.97 4.91
N LYS A 224 18.15 -4.09 5.80
CA LYS A 224 16.88 -4.24 6.52
C LYS A 224 15.76 -3.35 6.01
N THR A 225 16.04 -2.49 5.05
CA THR A 225 15.02 -1.61 4.45
C THR A 225 14.04 -2.42 3.60
N GLY A 226 12.86 -1.90 3.41
CA GLY A 226 11.97 -2.31 2.34
C GLY A 226 12.49 -1.82 0.98
N MET A 227 11.74 -2.10 -0.05
CA MET A 227 11.99 -1.64 -1.41
C MET A 227 10.69 -1.11 -2.00
N LEU A 228 10.72 0.09 -2.57
CA LEU A 228 9.56 0.69 -3.21
C LEU A 228 9.63 0.46 -4.71
N VAL A 229 8.69 -0.31 -5.25
CA VAL A 229 8.51 -0.52 -6.68
C VAL A 229 7.33 0.33 -7.16
N THR A 230 7.61 1.30 -8.01
CA THR A 230 6.62 2.21 -8.54
C THR A 230 6.21 1.78 -9.94
N ASN A 231 4.92 1.45 -10.10
CA ASN A 231 4.31 0.90 -11.30
C ASN A 231 3.29 1.90 -11.84
N PRO A 232 3.55 2.59 -12.96
CA PRO A 232 2.64 3.60 -13.49
C PRO A 232 1.24 3.04 -13.79
N ILE A 233 0.22 3.83 -13.48
CA ILE A 233 -1.15 3.51 -13.87
C ILE A 233 -1.24 3.21 -15.38
N PRO A 234 -2.02 2.20 -15.83
CA PRO A 234 -2.18 1.94 -17.26
C PRO A 234 -2.72 3.18 -17.99
N GLN A 235 -2.17 3.47 -19.18
CA GLN A 235 -2.40 4.71 -19.94
C GLN A 235 -3.88 5.05 -20.10
N GLN A 236 -4.73 4.06 -20.37
CA GLN A 236 -6.17 4.27 -20.57
C GLN A 236 -6.93 4.68 -19.32
N TYR A 237 -6.33 4.57 -18.13
CA TYR A 237 -6.92 4.93 -16.86
C TYR A 237 -6.20 6.10 -16.19
N ALA A 238 -5.13 6.61 -16.82
CA ALA A 238 -4.43 7.79 -16.36
C ALA A 238 -5.31 9.03 -16.51
N MET A 239 -5.32 9.87 -15.50
CA MET A 239 -6.06 11.13 -15.52
C MET A 239 -5.26 12.23 -16.23
N ASP A 240 -5.97 13.21 -16.77
CA ASP A 240 -5.34 14.46 -17.23
C ASP A 240 -4.72 15.19 -16.04
N LYS A 241 -3.43 15.55 -16.18
CA LYS A 241 -2.67 16.18 -15.09
C LYS A 241 -3.28 17.49 -14.62
N ALA A 242 -3.73 18.34 -15.54
CA ALA A 242 -4.29 19.65 -15.19
C ALA A 242 -5.63 19.51 -14.44
N VAL A 243 -6.43 18.50 -14.79
CA VAL A 243 -7.71 18.22 -14.12
C VAL A 243 -7.48 17.71 -12.71
N ILE A 244 -6.58 16.74 -12.54
CA ILE A 244 -6.34 16.13 -11.22
C ILE A 244 -5.60 17.09 -10.28
N ASP A 245 -4.63 17.85 -10.77
CA ASP A 245 -3.89 18.83 -9.96
C ASP A 245 -4.86 19.90 -9.40
N LYS A 246 -5.77 20.43 -10.24
CA LYS A 246 -6.80 21.40 -9.81
C LYS A 246 -7.71 20.81 -8.72
N ALA A 247 -8.14 19.56 -8.87
CA ALA A 247 -8.99 18.89 -7.87
C ALA A 247 -8.24 18.68 -6.56
N ILE A 248 -6.97 18.32 -6.62
CA ILE A 248 -6.11 18.14 -5.43
C ILE A 248 -5.91 19.48 -4.71
N ASP A 249 -5.57 20.55 -5.43
CA ASP A 249 -5.34 21.87 -4.85
C ASP A 249 -6.61 22.39 -4.15
N GLN A 250 -7.77 22.21 -4.76
CA GLN A 250 -9.05 22.57 -4.15
C GLN A 250 -9.32 21.73 -2.89
N ALA A 251 -9.12 20.41 -2.92
CA ALA A 251 -9.32 19.54 -1.78
C ALA A 251 -8.40 19.89 -0.61
N LEU A 252 -7.15 20.27 -0.89
CA LEU A 252 -6.17 20.71 0.11
C LEU A 252 -6.60 22.03 0.77
N ALA A 253 -7.05 23.02 -0.02
CA ALA A 253 -7.56 24.28 0.50
C ALA A 253 -8.74 24.05 1.44
N GLU A 254 -9.72 23.24 1.02
CA GLU A 254 -10.89 22.90 1.83
C GLU A 254 -10.54 22.13 3.11
N SER A 255 -9.56 21.21 3.04
CA SER A 255 -9.05 20.49 4.21
C SER A 255 -8.46 21.44 5.25
N HIS A 256 -7.69 22.43 4.79
CA HIS A 256 -7.09 23.44 5.64
C HIS A 256 -8.16 24.35 6.29
N GLU A 257 -9.13 24.84 5.51
CA GLU A 257 -10.24 25.65 6.00
C GLU A 257 -11.09 24.94 7.07
N GLN A 258 -11.28 23.62 6.91
CA GLN A 258 -12.05 22.78 7.83
C GLN A 258 -11.22 22.30 9.03
N GLY A 259 -9.93 22.61 9.10
CA GLY A 259 -9.04 22.18 10.19
C GLY A 259 -8.86 20.66 10.26
N ILE A 260 -8.84 19.97 9.11
CA ILE A 260 -8.66 18.51 9.05
C ILE A 260 -7.19 18.17 9.18
N HIS A 261 -6.84 17.35 10.17
CA HIS A 261 -5.46 17.01 10.50
C HIS A 261 -5.25 15.52 10.80
N GLY A 262 -4.00 15.05 10.65
CA GLY A 262 -3.54 13.74 11.06
C GLY A 262 -4.22 12.59 10.29
N LYS A 263 -4.79 11.60 11.00
CA LYS A 263 -5.35 10.38 10.40
C LYS A 263 -6.51 10.64 9.42
N GLU A 264 -7.23 11.74 9.58
CA GLU A 264 -8.40 12.09 8.77
C GLU A 264 -8.03 12.79 7.47
N THR A 265 -6.82 13.33 7.33
CA THR A 265 -6.38 14.10 6.15
C THR A 265 -6.48 13.28 4.86
N THR A 266 -5.82 12.13 4.80
CA THR A 266 -5.82 11.30 3.59
C THR A 266 -7.22 10.81 3.19
N PRO A 267 -8.04 10.24 4.09
CA PRO A 267 -9.41 9.83 3.75
C PRO A 267 -10.29 10.98 3.26
N PHE A 268 -10.15 12.16 3.86
CA PHE A 268 -10.88 13.36 3.42
C PHE A 268 -10.46 13.77 2.01
N LEU A 269 -9.15 13.94 1.78
CA LEU A 269 -8.62 14.40 0.50
C LEU A 269 -8.99 13.46 -0.65
N LEU A 270 -8.85 12.14 -0.47
CA LEU A 270 -9.20 11.16 -1.50
C LEU A 270 -10.70 11.18 -1.81
N ALA A 271 -11.56 11.26 -0.79
CA ALA A 271 -13.00 11.36 -0.98
C ALA A 271 -13.37 12.66 -1.71
N ARG A 272 -12.77 13.78 -1.33
CA ARG A 272 -13.06 15.08 -1.93
C ARG A 272 -12.57 15.15 -3.38
N VAL A 273 -11.39 14.62 -3.69
CA VAL A 273 -10.88 14.52 -5.05
C VAL A 273 -11.82 13.65 -5.91
N ALA A 274 -12.34 12.54 -5.36
CA ALA A 274 -13.31 11.71 -6.08
C ALA A 274 -14.60 12.46 -6.41
N GLU A 275 -15.12 13.28 -5.49
CA GLU A 275 -16.28 14.14 -5.74
C GLU A 275 -16.00 15.19 -6.81
N LEU A 276 -14.85 15.87 -6.72
CA LEU A 276 -14.44 16.94 -7.66
C LEU A 276 -14.17 16.42 -9.08
N THR A 277 -13.85 15.14 -9.22
CA THR A 277 -13.60 14.47 -10.50
C THR A 277 -14.79 13.63 -10.99
N GLY A 278 -15.96 13.75 -10.35
CA GLY A 278 -17.16 13.01 -10.75
C GLY A 278 -17.05 11.49 -10.61
N GLY A 279 -16.08 11.00 -9.82
CA GLY A 279 -15.82 9.57 -9.61
C GLY A 279 -14.65 9.03 -10.42
N ASP A 280 -14.15 9.71 -11.45
CA ASP A 280 -13.08 9.22 -12.33
C ASP A 280 -11.80 8.87 -11.56
N SER A 281 -11.42 9.64 -10.54
CA SER A 281 -10.25 9.34 -9.71
C SER A 281 -10.42 8.08 -8.87
N LEU A 282 -11.64 7.71 -8.49
CA LEU A 282 -11.90 6.44 -7.80
C LEU A 282 -11.70 5.25 -8.75
N ASP A 283 -12.20 5.36 -9.98
CA ASP A 283 -12.01 4.30 -10.98
C ASP A 283 -10.52 4.16 -11.34
N SER A 284 -9.80 5.27 -11.53
CA SER A 284 -8.35 5.26 -11.71
C SER A 284 -7.63 4.56 -10.54
N ASN A 285 -8.01 4.87 -9.28
CA ASN A 285 -7.45 4.22 -8.10
C ASN A 285 -7.69 2.70 -8.08
N ILE A 286 -8.87 2.25 -8.46
CA ILE A 286 -9.19 0.82 -8.57
C ILE A 286 -8.28 0.15 -9.62
N GLN A 287 -8.10 0.76 -10.78
CA GLN A 287 -7.32 0.18 -11.88
C GLN A 287 -5.82 0.13 -11.57
N LEU A 288 -5.25 1.15 -10.91
CA LEU A 288 -3.85 1.09 -10.50
C LEU A 288 -3.61 0.00 -9.45
N VAL A 289 -4.55 -0.27 -8.54
CA VAL A 289 -4.44 -1.38 -7.57
C VAL A 289 -4.40 -2.73 -8.28
N PHE A 290 -5.26 -2.95 -9.28
CA PHE A 290 -5.23 -4.18 -10.09
C PHE A 290 -3.90 -4.33 -10.85
N ASN A 291 -3.38 -3.23 -11.41
CA ASN A 291 -2.10 -3.24 -12.11
C ASN A 291 -0.94 -3.61 -11.17
N ASN A 292 -0.92 -3.03 -9.98
CA ASN A 292 0.07 -3.31 -8.96
C ASN A 292 -0.02 -4.76 -8.44
N ALA A 293 -1.23 -5.28 -8.26
CA ALA A 293 -1.45 -6.67 -7.85
C ALA A 293 -0.89 -7.67 -8.88
N ARG A 294 -1.08 -7.41 -10.20
CA ARG A 294 -0.51 -8.26 -11.27
C ARG A 294 1.02 -8.29 -11.19
N LEU A 295 1.65 -7.12 -11.12
CA LEU A 295 3.11 -7.04 -11.03
C LEU A 295 3.63 -7.69 -9.76
N ALA A 296 2.99 -7.46 -8.61
CA ALA A 296 3.36 -8.07 -7.35
C ALA A 296 3.28 -9.60 -7.39
N ALA A 297 2.24 -10.17 -8.01
CA ALA A 297 2.10 -11.62 -8.19
C ALA A 297 3.24 -12.19 -9.02
N GLN A 298 3.55 -11.56 -10.16
CA GLN A 298 4.65 -11.97 -11.05
C GLN A 298 6.00 -11.89 -10.33
N THR A 299 6.27 -10.78 -9.65
CA THR A 299 7.52 -10.59 -8.90
C THR A 299 7.64 -11.58 -7.73
N ALA A 300 6.54 -11.85 -7.01
CA ALA A 300 6.54 -12.86 -5.95
C ALA A 300 6.82 -14.27 -6.49
N ALA A 301 6.33 -14.60 -7.69
CA ALA A 301 6.61 -15.87 -8.33
C ALA A 301 8.09 -15.99 -8.70
N GLU A 302 8.71 -14.95 -9.26
CA GLU A 302 10.14 -14.93 -9.56
C GLU A 302 11.00 -15.02 -8.29
N LEU A 303 10.61 -14.30 -7.22
CA LEU A 303 11.31 -14.36 -5.94
C LEU A 303 11.30 -15.79 -5.35
N CYS A 304 10.19 -16.53 -5.49
CA CYS A 304 10.11 -17.93 -5.06
C CYS A 304 11.02 -18.87 -5.88
N ARG A 305 11.39 -18.51 -7.10
CA ARG A 305 12.33 -19.29 -7.93
C ARG A 305 13.79 -19.09 -7.52
N LEU A 306 14.10 -17.99 -6.86
CA LEU A 306 15.46 -17.66 -6.41
C LEU A 306 15.80 -18.25 -5.04
N GLY A 307 14.83 -18.56 -4.22
CA GLY A 307 15.01 -19.03 -2.86
C GLY A 307 14.27 -20.21 -2.45
#